data_a6b50bde7b6e302fd815d87dee72a4ee
#
_entry.id   a6b50bde7b6e302fd815d87dee72a4ee
#
_cell.length_a   1.000
_cell.length_b   1.000
_cell.length_c   1.000
_cell.angle_alpha   90.00
_cell.angle_beta   90.00
_cell.angle_gamma   90.00
#
_symmetry.space_group_name_H-M   'P 1'
#
loop_
_entity.id
_entity.type
_entity.pdbx_description
1 polymer ?
#
loop_
_entity_poly.entity_id
_entity_poly.type
_entity_poly.pdbx_seq_one_letter_code
_entity_poly.pdbx_strand_id
1 'polypeptide(L)'
;LRGLKSILGTSLMIERTIVGKKSRTFEDILAIYISNLKSKAEQYLQSDIEKVVLGRPVHFHDNNPDADAKSEDMLRNIATSIGFKDIHFLYEPIAAAYSHEQTIEDEQIAVVVDLGGGTSDFTVIRLSADRKTKADRKEDILSTTGVRIGGVNFDKALSIASFMPYLGLGSEYRSEFDESKFMTIPSNVYNDLSDWPFIHQVQSRKAIAETKALLRTASEPEKLQRLLEIQKE
;
A
#
# COMPACT_ATOMS: atom_id res chain seq x y z
N LEU A 1 0.37 -0.24 -9.01
CA LEU A 1 -0.71 0.10 -8.07
C LEU A 1 -0.42 -0.52 -6.71
N ARG A 2 0.25 0.24 -5.83
CA ARG A 2 0.48 -0.16 -4.43
C ARG A 2 -0.49 0.64 -3.54
N GLY A 3 -1.02 0.01 -2.49
CA GLY A 3 -1.80 0.70 -1.46
C GLY A 3 -3.26 1.00 -1.80
N LEU A 4 -3.88 0.40 -2.83
CA LEU A 4 -5.32 0.58 -3.11
C LEU A 4 -6.23 0.20 -1.94
N LYS A 5 -5.79 -0.77 -1.12
CA LYS A 5 -6.53 -1.21 0.08
C LYS A 5 -6.70 -0.05 1.09
N SER A 6 -5.69 0.80 1.25
CA SER A 6 -5.72 1.90 2.24
C SER A 6 -6.63 3.07 1.85
N ILE A 7 -7.06 3.16 0.60
CA ILE A 7 -7.95 4.23 0.11
C ILE A 7 -9.42 3.78 -0.04
N LEU A 8 -9.72 2.49 0.19
CA LEU A 8 -11.09 1.99 0.18
C LEU A 8 -11.97 2.78 1.16
N GLY A 9 -13.18 3.10 0.76
CA GLY A 9 -14.14 3.86 1.57
C GLY A 9 -13.83 5.36 1.71
N THR A 10 -12.72 5.85 1.15
CA THR A 10 -12.37 7.28 1.14
C THR A 10 -12.81 7.97 -0.15
N SER A 11 -12.83 9.31 -0.13
CA SER A 11 -13.10 10.13 -1.32
C SER A 11 -12.09 9.94 -2.44
N LEU A 12 -10.88 9.44 -2.14
CA LEU A 12 -9.86 9.17 -3.15
C LEU A 12 -10.30 8.12 -4.18
N MET A 13 -11.19 7.19 -3.80
CA MET A 13 -11.66 6.14 -4.73
C MET A 13 -12.36 6.69 -5.97
N ILE A 14 -13.03 7.84 -5.86
CA ILE A 14 -13.70 8.51 -6.98
C ILE A 14 -12.81 9.51 -7.73
N GLU A 15 -11.61 9.81 -7.20
CA GLU A 15 -10.66 10.64 -7.90
C GLU A 15 -10.14 9.95 -9.16
N ARG A 16 -9.76 10.77 -10.14
CA ARG A 16 -9.38 10.28 -11.45
C ARG A 16 -7.88 10.39 -11.68
N THR A 17 -7.33 9.33 -12.24
CA THR A 17 -5.94 9.29 -12.71
C THR A 17 -5.87 8.84 -14.17
N ILE A 18 -4.75 9.09 -14.82
CA ILE A 18 -4.53 8.67 -16.21
C ILE A 18 -3.84 7.31 -16.19
N VAL A 19 -4.51 6.32 -16.78
CA VAL A 19 -3.95 4.98 -16.99
C VAL A 19 -3.82 4.75 -18.50
N GLY A 20 -2.59 4.76 -18.99
CA GLY A 20 -2.32 4.80 -20.44
C GLY A 20 -2.84 6.10 -21.04
N LYS A 21 -3.85 6.02 -21.93
CA LYS A 21 -4.50 7.18 -22.59
C LYS A 21 -5.90 7.48 -22.06
N LYS A 22 -6.34 6.81 -20.98
CA LYS A 22 -7.72 6.93 -20.47
C LYS A 22 -7.71 7.44 -19.04
N SER A 23 -8.63 8.39 -18.75
CA SER A 23 -8.92 8.83 -17.40
C SER A 23 -9.79 7.78 -16.70
N ARG A 24 -9.37 7.31 -15.52
CA ARG A 24 -10.03 6.28 -14.72
C ARG A 24 -10.12 6.71 -13.27
N THR A 25 -11.17 6.30 -12.57
CA THR A 25 -11.21 6.40 -11.11
C THR A 25 -10.40 5.27 -10.48
N PHE A 26 -10.03 5.39 -9.21
CA PHE A 26 -9.38 4.28 -8.51
C PHE A 26 -10.34 3.09 -8.34
N GLU A 27 -11.65 3.34 -8.24
CA GLU A 27 -12.69 2.32 -8.28
C GLU A 27 -12.67 1.54 -9.61
N ASP A 28 -12.65 2.24 -10.76
CA ASP A 28 -12.51 1.62 -12.08
C ASP A 28 -11.26 0.72 -12.17
N ILE A 29 -10.15 1.19 -11.61
CA ILE A 29 -8.87 0.46 -11.64
C ILE A 29 -8.96 -0.82 -10.82
N LEU A 30 -9.58 -0.77 -9.64
CA LEU A 30 -9.79 -1.94 -8.81
C LEU A 30 -10.75 -2.93 -9.48
N ALA A 31 -11.84 -2.44 -10.08
CA ALA A 31 -12.76 -3.27 -10.86
C ALA A 31 -12.05 -3.97 -12.02
N ILE A 32 -11.21 -3.26 -12.79
CA ILE A 32 -10.42 -3.85 -13.88
C ILE A 32 -9.48 -4.93 -13.35
N TYR A 33 -8.81 -4.69 -12.21
CA TYR A 33 -7.90 -5.65 -11.61
C TYR A 33 -8.62 -6.95 -11.22
N ILE A 34 -9.73 -6.84 -10.48
CA ILE A 34 -10.52 -8.01 -10.04
C ILE A 34 -11.15 -8.72 -11.24
N SER A 35 -11.66 -7.97 -12.24
CA SER A 35 -12.19 -8.53 -13.47
C SER A 35 -11.16 -9.36 -14.24
N ASN A 36 -9.92 -8.89 -14.30
CA ASN A 36 -8.83 -9.65 -14.92
C ASN A 36 -8.53 -10.96 -14.17
N LEU A 37 -8.57 -10.95 -12.84
CA LEU A 37 -8.40 -12.17 -12.04
C LEU A 37 -9.55 -13.16 -12.31
N LYS A 38 -10.81 -12.66 -12.30
CA LYS A 38 -11.99 -13.45 -12.63
C LYS A 38 -11.84 -14.11 -14.01
N SER A 39 -11.54 -13.32 -15.03
CA SER A 39 -11.41 -13.83 -16.41
C SER A 39 -10.31 -14.90 -16.54
N LYS A 40 -9.18 -14.73 -15.86
CA LYS A 40 -8.12 -15.76 -15.83
C LYS A 40 -8.59 -17.06 -15.16
N ALA A 41 -9.32 -16.94 -14.06
CA ALA A 41 -9.86 -18.10 -13.36
C ALA A 41 -10.93 -18.81 -14.20
N GLU A 42 -11.83 -18.08 -14.85
CA GLU A 42 -12.84 -18.63 -15.77
C GLU A 42 -12.20 -19.32 -16.98
N GLN A 43 -11.14 -18.75 -17.55
CA GLN A 43 -10.38 -19.38 -18.63
C GLN A 43 -9.71 -20.69 -18.17
N TYR A 44 -9.19 -20.72 -16.95
CA TYR A 44 -8.57 -21.92 -16.39
C TYR A 44 -9.58 -23.00 -16.10
N LEU A 45 -10.73 -22.65 -15.51
CA LEU A 45 -11.80 -23.58 -15.13
C LEU A 45 -12.72 -23.95 -16.30
N GLN A 46 -12.65 -23.24 -17.42
CA GLN A 46 -13.56 -23.37 -18.57
C GLN A 46 -15.06 -23.24 -18.16
N SER A 47 -15.35 -22.40 -17.18
CA SER A 47 -16.70 -22.16 -16.67
C SER A 47 -16.81 -20.76 -16.06
N ASP A 48 -18.01 -20.20 -16.07
CA ASP A 48 -18.31 -18.93 -15.42
C ASP A 48 -18.20 -19.04 -13.90
N ILE A 49 -17.66 -17.99 -13.29
CA ILE A 49 -17.53 -17.88 -11.83
C ILE A 49 -18.48 -16.81 -11.33
N GLU A 50 -19.53 -17.22 -10.64
CA GLU A 50 -20.52 -16.34 -10.04
C GLU A 50 -20.35 -16.13 -8.54
N LYS A 51 -19.56 -16.99 -7.88
CA LYS A 51 -19.30 -16.94 -6.44
C LYS A 51 -17.88 -16.53 -6.16
N VAL A 52 -17.70 -15.70 -5.11
CA VAL A 52 -16.39 -15.25 -4.69
C VAL A 52 -16.31 -15.10 -3.17
N VAL A 53 -15.16 -15.45 -2.62
CA VAL A 53 -14.74 -15.08 -1.27
C VAL A 53 -13.65 -14.03 -1.40
N LEU A 54 -13.92 -12.84 -0.86
CA LEU A 54 -12.98 -11.73 -0.83
C LEU A 54 -12.35 -11.61 0.56
N GLY A 55 -11.04 -11.50 0.62
CA GLY A 55 -10.33 -11.20 1.86
C GLY A 55 -10.64 -9.77 2.31
N ARG A 56 -10.84 -9.60 3.62
CA ARG A 56 -10.93 -8.28 4.23
C ARG A 56 -10.07 -8.21 5.50
N PRO A 57 -9.48 -7.04 5.82
CA PRO A 57 -8.89 -6.83 7.13
C PRO A 57 -9.96 -6.88 8.23
N VAL A 58 -9.56 -7.00 9.48
CA VAL A 58 -10.50 -6.91 10.60
C VAL A 58 -11.15 -5.53 10.60
N HIS A 59 -10.36 -4.48 10.38
CA HIS A 59 -10.84 -3.11 10.18
C HIS A 59 -10.17 -2.50 8.94
N PHE A 60 -10.98 -1.94 8.02
CA PHE A 60 -10.46 -1.07 6.95
C PHE A 60 -10.06 0.30 7.49
N HIS A 61 -10.78 0.76 8.51
CA HIS A 61 -10.57 2.04 9.17
C HIS A 61 -10.63 1.87 10.68
N ASP A 62 -9.53 2.17 11.35
CA ASP A 62 -9.46 2.13 12.81
C ASP A 62 -10.39 3.19 13.41
N ASN A 63 -11.14 2.78 14.44
CA ASN A 63 -12.05 3.66 15.19
C ASN A 63 -13.13 4.38 14.37
N ASN A 64 -13.46 3.90 13.17
CA ASN A 64 -14.51 4.47 12.33
C ASN A 64 -15.38 3.36 11.68
N PRO A 65 -16.37 2.83 12.41
CA PRO A 65 -17.26 1.77 11.93
C PRO A 65 -18.02 2.11 10.64
N ASP A 66 -18.42 3.37 10.46
CA ASP A 66 -19.14 3.81 9.27
C ASP A 66 -18.25 3.79 8.02
N ALA A 67 -17.00 4.21 8.16
CA ALA A 67 -16.03 4.14 7.07
C ALA A 67 -15.64 2.68 6.77
N ASP A 68 -15.57 1.83 7.79
CA ASP A 68 -15.32 0.40 7.65
C ASP A 68 -16.43 -0.27 6.83
N ALA A 69 -17.69 -0.05 7.19
CA ALA A 69 -18.85 -0.56 6.47
C ALA A 69 -18.89 -0.07 5.02
N LYS A 70 -18.65 1.22 4.77
CA LYS A 70 -18.57 1.77 3.41
C LYS A 70 -17.49 1.13 2.56
N SER A 71 -16.36 0.75 3.16
CA SER A 71 -15.28 0.07 2.44
C SER A 71 -15.68 -1.34 2.01
N GLU A 72 -16.35 -2.09 2.88
CA GLU A 72 -16.90 -3.40 2.52
C GLU A 72 -17.97 -3.29 1.44
N ASP A 73 -18.92 -2.35 1.59
CA ASP A 73 -19.98 -2.11 0.60
C ASP A 73 -19.41 -1.73 -0.77
N MET A 74 -18.36 -0.92 -0.80
CA MET A 74 -17.68 -0.56 -2.04
C MET A 74 -17.07 -1.77 -2.73
N LEU A 75 -16.37 -2.64 -2.00
CA LEU A 75 -15.84 -3.88 -2.56
C LEU A 75 -16.93 -4.81 -3.06
N ARG A 76 -18.05 -4.91 -2.33
CA ARG A 76 -19.22 -5.68 -2.72
C ARG A 76 -19.82 -5.15 -4.02
N ASN A 77 -19.97 -3.82 -4.14
CA ASN A 77 -20.51 -3.17 -5.33
C ASN A 77 -19.60 -3.39 -6.54
N ILE A 78 -18.28 -3.26 -6.36
CA ILE A 78 -17.29 -3.56 -7.41
C ILE A 78 -17.42 -5.02 -7.85
N ALA A 79 -17.46 -5.97 -6.92
CA ALA A 79 -17.59 -7.38 -7.24
C ALA A 79 -18.91 -7.68 -7.98
N THR A 80 -20.01 -7.07 -7.56
CA THR A 80 -21.30 -7.16 -8.24
C THR A 80 -21.23 -6.61 -9.66
N SER A 81 -20.61 -5.45 -9.87
CA SER A 81 -20.49 -4.79 -11.19
C SER A 81 -19.72 -5.62 -12.23
N ILE A 82 -18.83 -6.50 -11.78
CA ILE A 82 -18.04 -7.39 -12.64
C ILE A 82 -18.67 -8.79 -12.79
N GLY A 83 -19.88 -9.00 -12.25
CA GLY A 83 -20.71 -10.17 -12.49
C GLY A 83 -20.62 -11.29 -11.45
N PHE A 84 -20.08 -11.03 -10.26
CA PHE A 84 -20.27 -11.95 -9.13
C PHE A 84 -21.69 -11.77 -8.54
N LYS A 85 -22.36 -12.89 -8.24
CA LYS A 85 -23.72 -12.92 -7.68
C LYS A 85 -23.74 -13.29 -6.20
N ASP A 86 -22.82 -14.15 -5.79
CA ASP A 86 -22.69 -14.64 -4.41
C ASP A 86 -21.31 -14.20 -3.87
N ILE A 87 -21.33 -13.20 -2.97
CA ILE A 87 -20.13 -12.50 -2.50
C ILE A 87 -20.03 -12.63 -0.99
N HIS A 88 -19.01 -13.35 -0.55
CA HIS A 88 -18.67 -13.52 0.86
C HIS A 88 -17.37 -12.80 1.20
N PHE A 89 -17.25 -12.36 2.45
CA PHE A 89 -16.02 -11.82 2.99
C PHE A 89 -15.43 -12.76 4.03
N LEU A 90 -14.12 -12.90 4.00
CA LEU A 90 -13.36 -13.65 4.99
C LEU A 90 -12.30 -12.73 5.61
N TYR A 91 -12.21 -12.71 6.92
CA TYR A 91 -11.17 -11.98 7.62
C TYR A 91 -9.79 -12.53 7.27
N GLU A 92 -8.88 -11.66 6.85
CA GLU A 92 -7.51 -12.05 6.44
C GLU A 92 -6.77 -12.85 7.49
N PRO A 93 -6.81 -12.52 8.81
CA PRO A 93 -6.15 -13.35 9.82
C PRO A 93 -6.76 -14.75 9.93
N ILE A 94 -8.07 -14.92 9.70
CA ILE A 94 -8.70 -16.24 9.67
C ILE A 94 -8.22 -17.01 8.43
N ALA A 95 -8.16 -16.36 7.28
CA ALA A 95 -7.65 -16.98 6.06
C ALA A 95 -6.19 -17.40 6.19
N ALA A 96 -5.34 -16.56 6.82
CA ALA A 96 -3.94 -16.88 7.09
C ALA A 96 -3.77 -18.09 8.02
N ALA A 97 -4.62 -18.19 9.04
CA ALA A 97 -4.58 -19.30 9.99
C ALA A 97 -5.22 -20.59 9.47
N TYR A 98 -5.98 -20.53 8.37
CA TYR A 98 -6.78 -21.67 7.88
C TYR A 98 -5.97 -22.94 7.66
N SER A 99 -4.78 -22.83 7.07
CA SER A 99 -3.92 -23.99 6.81
C SER A 99 -3.44 -24.65 8.12
N HIS A 100 -3.09 -23.84 9.12
CA HIS A 100 -2.68 -24.33 10.44
C HIS A 100 -3.87 -24.98 11.15
N GLU A 101 -5.05 -24.36 11.09
CA GLU A 101 -6.26 -24.88 11.73
C GLU A 101 -6.65 -26.28 11.22
N GLN A 102 -6.27 -26.64 9.96
CA GLN A 102 -6.53 -27.98 9.43
C GLN A 102 -5.74 -29.07 10.17
N THR A 103 -4.65 -28.72 10.81
CA THR A 103 -3.71 -29.67 11.45
C THR A 103 -3.92 -29.81 12.95
N ILE A 104 -4.70 -28.94 13.59
CA ILE A 104 -4.93 -28.97 15.05
C ILE A 104 -6.10 -29.88 15.41
N GLU A 105 -5.99 -30.54 16.55
CA GLU A 105 -7.02 -31.40 17.13
C GLU A 105 -7.75 -30.68 18.28
N ASP A 106 -7.01 -29.95 19.11
CA ASP A 106 -7.53 -29.23 20.26
C ASP A 106 -7.67 -27.73 20.00
N GLU A 107 -8.46 -27.04 20.84
CA GLU A 107 -8.61 -25.59 20.78
C GLU A 107 -7.26 -24.90 21.11
N GLN A 108 -6.87 -23.94 20.29
CA GLN A 108 -5.66 -23.15 20.46
C GLN A 108 -5.99 -21.65 20.35
N ILE A 109 -5.26 -20.85 21.11
CA ILE A 109 -5.18 -19.40 20.92
C ILE A 109 -3.90 -19.10 20.15
N ALA A 110 -4.06 -18.46 18.99
CA ALA A 110 -2.95 -18.11 18.11
C ALA A 110 -2.84 -16.59 17.94
N VAL A 111 -1.63 -16.11 17.70
CA VAL A 111 -1.38 -14.74 17.25
C VAL A 111 -1.03 -14.80 15.79
N VAL A 112 -1.82 -14.14 14.94
CA VAL A 112 -1.52 -13.92 13.54
C VAL A 112 -0.82 -12.57 13.42
N VAL A 113 0.37 -12.58 12.82
CA VAL A 113 1.16 -11.39 12.53
C VAL A 113 1.18 -11.21 11.01
N ASP A 114 0.45 -10.22 10.52
CA ASP A 114 0.40 -9.86 9.10
C ASP A 114 1.21 -8.60 8.86
N LEU A 115 2.37 -8.74 8.22
CA LEU A 115 3.25 -7.64 7.85
C LEU A 115 3.08 -7.33 6.38
N GLY A 116 2.12 -6.45 6.09
CA GLY A 116 1.80 -6.01 4.73
C GLY A 116 2.74 -4.94 4.19
N GLY A 117 2.42 -4.45 2.99
CA GLY A 117 3.17 -3.36 2.36
C GLY A 117 2.98 -2.00 3.04
N GLY A 118 1.81 -1.74 3.63
CA GLY A 118 1.48 -0.45 4.25
C GLY A 118 1.00 -0.54 5.69
N THR A 119 0.68 -1.74 6.19
CA THR A 119 0.20 -1.99 7.54
C THR A 119 0.90 -3.19 8.15
N SER A 120 0.93 -3.24 9.46
CA SER A 120 1.30 -4.42 10.25
C SER A 120 0.15 -4.68 11.21
N ASP A 121 -0.51 -5.82 11.01
CA ASP A 121 -1.71 -6.20 11.75
C ASP A 121 -1.42 -7.39 12.66
N PHE A 122 -1.88 -7.32 13.91
CA PHE A 122 -1.69 -8.33 14.94
C PHE A 122 -3.05 -8.77 15.45
N THR A 123 -3.39 -10.03 15.27
CA THR A 123 -4.71 -10.55 15.63
C THR A 123 -4.57 -11.77 16.50
N VAL A 124 -5.22 -11.75 17.66
CA VAL A 124 -5.36 -12.91 18.54
C VAL A 124 -6.63 -13.63 18.14
N ILE A 125 -6.51 -14.89 17.74
CA ILE A 125 -7.63 -15.69 17.25
C ILE A 125 -7.74 -17.01 18.00
N ARG A 126 -8.97 -17.53 18.07
CA ARG A 126 -9.26 -18.86 18.55
C ARG A 126 -9.42 -19.81 17.36
N LEU A 127 -8.71 -20.91 17.41
CA LEU A 127 -8.72 -21.97 16.38
C LEU A 127 -9.14 -23.27 17.01
N SER A 128 -9.97 -24.06 16.35
CA SER A 128 -10.31 -25.42 16.76
C SER A 128 -10.87 -26.24 15.62
N ALA A 129 -10.80 -27.56 15.74
CA ALA A 129 -11.36 -28.48 14.75
C ALA A 129 -12.87 -28.23 14.48
N ASP A 130 -13.63 -27.92 15.52
CA ASP A 130 -15.08 -27.69 15.43
C ASP A 130 -15.44 -26.36 14.73
N ARG A 131 -14.49 -25.46 14.63
CA ARG A 131 -14.69 -24.12 14.03
C ARG A 131 -14.42 -24.05 12.53
N LYS A 132 -13.75 -25.07 11.99
CA LYS A 132 -13.34 -25.13 10.56
C LYS A 132 -14.50 -24.93 9.59
N THR A 133 -15.68 -25.39 9.95
CA THR A 133 -16.88 -25.35 9.10
C THR A 133 -17.81 -24.19 9.39
N LYS A 134 -17.52 -23.34 10.37
CA LYS A 134 -18.37 -22.19 10.70
C LYS A 134 -18.25 -21.11 9.64
N ALA A 135 -19.39 -20.65 9.13
CA ALA A 135 -19.45 -19.57 8.16
C ALA A 135 -19.13 -18.21 8.77
N ASP A 136 -19.60 -17.95 9.99
CA ASP A 136 -19.26 -16.74 10.74
C ASP A 136 -18.19 -17.04 11.78
N ARG A 137 -17.07 -16.36 11.63
CA ARG A 137 -15.86 -16.51 12.45
C ARG A 137 -15.53 -15.24 13.25
N LYS A 138 -16.44 -14.26 13.28
CA LYS A 138 -16.20 -12.98 13.96
C LYS A 138 -15.87 -13.15 15.44
N GLU A 139 -16.55 -14.04 16.11
CA GLU A 139 -16.32 -14.35 17.53
C GLU A 139 -14.98 -15.06 17.80
N ASP A 140 -14.34 -15.60 16.77
CA ASP A 140 -13.03 -16.22 16.89
C ASP A 140 -11.90 -15.20 16.95
N ILE A 141 -12.17 -13.96 16.54
CA ILE A 141 -11.25 -12.84 16.66
C ILE A 141 -11.37 -12.28 18.08
N LEU A 142 -10.43 -12.63 18.96
CA LEU A 142 -10.45 -12.25 20.37
C LEU A 142 -9.94 -10.83 20.58
N SER A 143 -8.95 -10.41 19.79
CA SER A 143 -8.40 -9.06 19.81
C SER A 143 -7.69 -8.80 18.51
N THR A 144 -7.69 -7.55 18.07
CA THR A 144 -6.92 -7.10 16.92
C THR A 144 -6.36 -5.72 17.19
N THR A 145 -5.16 -5.47 16.69
CA THR A 145 -4.53 -4.15 16.66
C THR A 145 -3.64 -4.07 15.45
N GLY A 146 -3.40 -2.87 14.96
CA GLY A 146 -2.55 -2.65 13.81
C GLY A 146 -1.87 -1.30 13.86
N VAL A 147 -0.81 -1.17 13.09
CA VAL A 147 -0.12 0.09 12.86
C VAL A 147 0.04 0.32 11.36
N ARG A 148 -0.08 1.57 10.93
CA ARG A 148 0.14 1.96 9.52
C ARG A 148 1.64 2.08 9.22
N ILE A 149 2.37 1.03 9.52
CA ILE A 149 3.79 0.85 9.22
C ILE A 149 3.92 -0.51 8.55
N GLY A 150 4.48 -0.54 7.37
CA GLY A 150 4.67 -1.77 6.61
C GLY A 150 5.91 -1.70 5.72
N GLY A 151 6.03 -2.61 4.79
CA GLY A 151 7.19 -2.75 3.91
C GLY A 151 7.59 -1.45 3.21
N VAL A 152 6.62 -0.65 2.75
CA VAL A 152 6.90 0.65 2.10
C VAL A 152 7.61 1.63 3.04
N ASN A 153 7.27 1.61 4.34
CA ASN A 153 7.91 2.46 5.34
C ASN A 153 9.34 1.98 5.62
N PHE A 154 9.55 0.66 5.64
CA PHE A 154 10.89 0.08 5.79
C PHE A 154 11.77 0.39 4.57
N ASP A 155 11.23 0.25 3.36
CA ASP A 155 11.91 0.63 2.12
C ASP A 155 12.30 2.12 2.14
N LYS A 156 11.38 3.01 2.56
CA LYS A 156 11.66 4.44 2.71
C LYS A 156 12.75 4.71 3.73
N ALA A 157 12.67 4.11 4.92
CA ALA A 157 13.66 4.29 5.97
C ALA A 157 15.05 3.80 5.51
N LEU A 158 15.12 2.63 4.87
CA LEU A 158 16.35 2.09 4.29
C LEU A 158 16.90 3.01 3.20
N SER A 159 16.04 3.49 2.32
CA SER A 159 16.40 4.40 1.23
C SER A 159 17.02 5.68 1.77
N ILE A 160 16.35 6.35 2.71
CA ILE A 160 16.86 7.58 3.34
C ILE A 160 18.18 7.36 4.05
N ALA A 161 18.30 6.26 4.82
CA ALA A 161 19.51 6.01 5.62
C ALA A 161 20.70 5.54 4.79
N SER A 162 20.46 4.74 3.73
CA SER A 162 21.53 4.02 3.05
C SER A 162 21.81 4.50 1.63
N PHE A 163 20.80 4.99 0.90
CA PHE A 163 20.96 5.35 -0.51
C PHE A 163 20.99 6.86 -0.73
N MET A 164 20.13 7.63 -0.08
CA MET A 164 20.02 9.06 -0.31
C MET A 164 21.30 9.85 0.02
N PRO A 165 22.15 9.45 0.99
CA PRO A 165 23.43 10.10 1.20
C PRO A 165 24.38 10.04 -0.03
N TYR A 166 24.29 8.99 -0.85
CA TYR A 166 25.07 8.90 -2.11
C TYR A 166 24.57 9.85 -3.20
N LEU A 167 23.36 10.39 -3.03
CA LEU A 167 22.73 11.36 -3.93
C LEU A 167 22.79 12.78 -3.38
N GLY A 168 23.42 12.99 -2.20
CA GLY A 168 23.67 14.29 -1.60
C GLY A 168 22.80 14.66 -0.40
N LEU A 169 21.96 13.73 0.11
CA LEU A 169 21.27 13.98 1.38
C LEU A 169 22.28 14.16 2.50
N GLY A 170 22.14 15.28 3.25
CA GLY A 170 23.05 15.63 4.34
C GLY A 170 24.31 16.35 3.91
N SER A 171 24.60 16.50 2.61
CA SER A 171 25.67 17.36 2.13
C SER A 171 25.27 18.83 2.20
N GLU A 172 26.25 19.70 2.00
CA GLU A 172 26.10 21.15 2.15
C GLU A 172 26.21 21.86 0.80
N TYR A 173 25.63 23.05 0.74
CA TYR A 173 25.83 23.99 -0.36
C TYR A 173 26.10 25.39 0.19
N ARG A 174 26.80 26.21 -0.59
CA ARG A 174 27.10 27.59 -0.22
C ARG A 174 25.88 28.46 -0.48
N SER A 175 25.50 29.30 0.48
CA SER A 175 24.38 30.22 0.35
C SER A 175 24.64 31.25 -0.76
N GLU A 176 23.65 31.52 -1.60
CA GLU A 176 23.70 32.58 -2.61
C GLU A 176 23.72 34.00 -2.00
N PHE A 177 23.24 34.16 -0.76
CA PHE A 177 23.12 35.45 -0.07
C PHE A 177 24.32 35.77 0.81
N ASP A 178 25.07 34.74 1.24
CA ASP A 178 26.24 34.89 2.10
C ASP A 178 27.23 33.77 1.82
N GLU A 179 28.25 34.04 1.05
CA GLU A 179 29.23 33.05 0.62
C GLU A 179 30.02 32.42 1.76
N SER A 180 30.00 33.03 2.95
CA SER A 180 30.63 32.46 4.15
C SER A 180 29.79 31.39 4.82
N LYS A 181 28.49 31.26 4.46
CA LYS A 181 27.54 30.30 5.07
C LYS A 181 27.33 29.09 4.21
N PHE A 182 27.47 27.94 4.84
CA PHE A 182 27.05 26.66 4.31
C PHE A 182 25.68 26.29 4.89
N MET A 183 24.84 25.73 4.03
CA MET A 183 23.49 25.27 4.37
C MET A 183 23.37 23.81 3.96
N THR A 184 22.65 23.03 4.75
CA THR A 184 22.35 21.64 4.40
C THR A 184 21.36 21.60 3.22
N ILE A 185 21.60 20.71 2.28
CA ILE A 185 20.71 20.47 1.13
C ILE A 185 19.32 20.07 1.63
N PRO A 186 18.24 20.71 1.13
CA PRO A 186 16.87 20.38 1.53
C PRO A 186 16.54 18.91 1.30
N SER A 187 15.87 18.28 2.27
CA SER A 187 15.55 16.84 2.23
C SER A 187 14.34 16.46 1.38
N ASN A 188 13.58 17.44 0.88
CA ASN A 188 12.29 17.22 0.21
C ASN A 188 12.39 16.24 -0.96
N VAL A 189 13.31 16.50 -1.90
CA VAL A 189 13.46 15.66 -3.09
C VAL A 189 13.86 14.22 -2.73
N TYR A 190 14.65 14.04 -1.67
CA TYR A 190 15.06 12.71 -1.21
C TYR A 190 13.90 11.97 -0.52
N ASN A 191 13.07 12.70 0.24
CA ASN A 191 11.85 12.14 0.81
C ASN A 191 10.88 11.67 -0.27
N ASP A 192 10.67 12.49 -1.31
CA ASP A 192 9.80 12.16 -2.44
C ASP A 192 10.35 10.99 -3.26
N LEU A 193 11.67 10.95 -3.49
CA LEU A 193 12.33 9.85 -4.19
C LEU A 193 12.28 8.53 -3.41
N SER A 194 12.24 8.60 -2.08
CA SER A 194 12.16 7.44 -1.19
C SER A 194 10.73 6.98 -0.92
N ASP A 195 9.73 7.75 -1.34
CA ASP A 195 8.33 7.50 -1.05
C ASP A 195 7.55 7.19 -2.36
N TRP A 196 7.13 5.95 -2.50
CA TRP A 196 6.54 5.45 -3.75
C TRP A 196 5.40 6.29 -4.32
N PRO A 197 4.43 6.81 -3.54
CA PRO A 197 3.38 7.68 -4.06
C PRO A 197 3.88 8.99 -4.66
N PHE A 198 5.02 9.49 -4.18
CA PHE A 198 5.56 10.80 -4.54
C PHE A 198 6.74 10.74 -5.51
N ILE A 199 7.24 9.55 -5.84
CA ILE A 199 8.43 9.37 -6.69
C ILE A 199 8.31 10.12 -8.04
N HIS A 200 7.11 10.24 -8.59
CA HIS A 200 6.86 10.96 -9.83
C HIS A 200 7.10 12.48 -9.71
N GLN A 201 7.04 13.04 -8.49
CA GLN A 201 7.23 14.48 -8.25
C GLN A 201 8.69 14.90 -8.43
N VAL A 202 9.64 13.98 -8.24
CA VAL A 202 11.07 14.27 -8.41
C VAL A 202 11.43 14.58 -9.86
N GLN A 203 10.62 14.12 -10.82
CA GLN A 203 10.77 14.38 -12.25
C GLN A 203 10.10 15.69 -12.70
N SER A 204 9.48 16.43 -11.78
CA SER A 204 8.88 17.72 -12.10
C SER A 204 9.93 18.74 -12.55
N ARG A 205 9.53 19.63 -13.44
CA ARG A 205 10.41 20.73 -13.90
C ARG A 205 10.96 21.55 -12.74
N LYS A 206 10.15 21.73 -11.69
CA LYS A 206 10.52 22.47 -10.48
C LYS A 206 11.62 21.73 -9.72
N ALA A 207 11.43 20.45 -9.40
CA ALA A 207 12.43 19.64 -8.66
C ALA A 207 13.77 19.58 -9.42
N ILE A 208 13.74 19.38 -10.74
CA ILE A 208 14.93 19.38 -11.57
C ILE A 208 15.64 20.74 -11.56
N ALA A 209 14.90 21.85 -11.61
CA ALA A 209 15.48 23.19 -11.58
C ALA A 209 16.13 23.49 -10.23
N GLU A 210 15.48 23.10 -9.12
CA GLU A 210 16.03 23.23 -7.77
C GLU A 210 17.34 22.43 -7.60
N THR A 211 17.38 21.18 -8.07
CA THR A 211 18.59 20.37 -8.03
C THR A 211 19.73 21.00 -8.85
N LYS A 212 19.42 21.56 -10.05
CA LYS A 212 20.40 22.25 -10.86
C LYS A 212 20.94 23.53 -10.22
N ALA A 213 20.10 24.26 -9.48
CA ALA A 213 20.53 25.44 -8.75
C ALA A 213 21.50 25.07 -7.63
N LEU A 214 21.14 24.08 -6.81
CA LEU A 214 21.98 23.56 -5.73
C LEU A 214 23.32 22.99 -6.23
N LEU A 215 23.32 22.33 -7.38
CA LEU A 215 24.54 21.75 -7.99
C LEU A 215 25.65 22.79 -8.20
N ARG A 216 25.31 24.06 -8.42
CA ARG A 216 26.30 25.13 -8.71
C ARG A 216 27.16 25.51 -7.47
N THR A 217 26.59 25.32 -6.28
CA THR A 217 27.20 25.77 -5.02
C THR A 217 27.39 24.64 -4.01
N ALA A 218 27.10 23.41 -4.42
CA ALA A 218 27.23 22.20 -3.60
C ALA A 218 28.69 21.91 -3.24
N SER A 219 28.92 21.44 -2.03
CA SER A 219 30.22 20.95 -1.58
C SER A 219 30.61 19.62 -2.24
N GLU A 220 29.64 18.81 -2.61
CA GLU A 220 29.81 17.49 -3.24
C GLU A 220 28.96 17.41 -4.52
N PRO A 221 29.33 18.14 -5.59
CA PRO A 221 28.50 18.27 -6.79
C PRO A 221 28.25 16.95 -7.54
N GLU A 222 29.16 15.98 -7.43
CA GLU A 222 29.05 14.67 -8.06
C GLU A 222 27.86 13.87 -7.52
N LYS A 223 27.49 14.07 -6.24
CA LYS A 223 26.31 13.43 -5.65
C LYS A 223 25.02 13.99 -6.22
N LEU A 224 24.92 15.31 -6.34
CA LEU A 224 23.77 15.97 -6.94
C LEU A 224 23.66 15.71 -8.46
N GLN A 225 24.80 15.49 -9.13
CA GLN A 225 24.81 15.08 -10.53
C GLN A 225 24.12 13.72 -10.71
N ARG A 226 24.40 12.74 -9.84
CA ARG A 226 23.70 11.43 -9.84
C ARG A 226 22.21 11.58 -9.58
N LEU A 227 21.80 12.42 -8.62
CA LEU A 227 20.39 12.73 -8.38
C LEU A 227 19.74 13.30 -9.64
N LEU A 228 20.39 14.22 -10.32
CA LEU A 228 19.90 14.84 -11.54
C LEU A 228 19.74 13.85 -12.70
N GLU A 229 20.58 12.83 -12.77
CA GLU A 229 20.46 11.74 -13.74
C GLU A 229 19.19 10.91 -13.48
N ILE A 230 18.97 10.51 -12.23
CA ILE A 230 17.75 9.77 -11.82
C ILE A 230 16.46 10.58 -12.10
N GLN A 231 16.50 11.90 -11.90
CA GLN A 231 15.35 12.77 -12.17
C GLN A 231 14.97 12.87 -13.66
N LYS A 232 15.87 12.49 -14.57
CA LYS A 232 15.65 12.56 -16.02
C LYS A 232 15.20 11.25 -16.66
N GLU A 233 15.40 10.13 -15.98
CA GLU A 233 14.94 8.80 -16.41
C GLU A 233 13.44 8.59 -16.13
#